data_d72aec175918f874b2a0e307ceda7761
#
_entry.id   d72aec175918f874b2a0e307ceda7761
#
_cell.length_a   1.000
_cell.length_b   1.000
_cell.length_c   1.000
_cell.angle_alpha   90.00
_cell.angle_beta   90.00
_cell.angle_gamma   90.00
#
_symmetry.space_group_name_H-M   'P 1'
#
loop_
_entity.id
_entity.type
_entity.pdbx_description
1 polymer ?
#
loop_
_entity_poly.entity_id
_entity_poly.type
_entity_poly.pdbx_seq_one_letter_code
_entity_poly.pdbx_strand_id
1 'polypeptide(L)'
;YLATGTLLPEPPLADVRDILIAHLEQLHAFYGELPGVRIARKHLGWYAKHRPENMAFRAVVNRAQTADEQLRLTRDYFDALVAGVSPELAAA
;
A
#
# COMPACT_ATOMS: atom_id res chain seq x y z
N TYR A 1 15.38 -2.43 -15.82
CA TYR A 1 15.10 -3.06 -15.64
C TYR A 1 14.65 -3.37 -16.65
N LEU A 2 14.71 -3.11 -17.21
CA LEU A 2 14.21 -3.36 -18.02
C LEU A 2 15.08 -3.79 -18.89
N ALA A 3 15.82 -3.25 -19.10
CA ALA A 3 16.59 -3.56 -20.05
C ALA A 3 17.22 -4.77 -19.71
N THR A 4 17.77 -4.78 -18.86
CA THR A 4 18.38 -5.87 -18.57
C THR A 4 17.55 -6.60 -18.01
N GLY A 5 16.75 -5.99 -17.72
CA GLY A 5 15.80 -6.53 -17.10
C GLY A 5 16.07 -7.58 -16.30
N THR A 6 16.66 -7.82 -16.36
CA THR A 6 16.68 -8.89 -15.88
C THR A 6 17.01 -9.09 -14.75
N LEU A 7 17.21 -8.77 -14.44
CA LEU A 7 17.63 -9.15 -13.40
C LEU A 7 17.76 -8.38 -12.29
N LEU A 8 17.19 -7.29 -12.20
CA LEU A 8 17.21 -6.54 -10.99
C LEU A 8 16.27 -7.17 -10.05
N PRO A 9 16.65 -7.50 -8.87
CA PRO A 9 15.74 -8.05 -7.89
C PRO A 9 14.77 -6.96 -7.47
N GLU A 10 13.65 -7.38 -6.98
CA GLU A 10 12.70 -6.43 -6.46
C GLU A 10 13.25 -5.78 -5.22
N PRO A 11 12.88 -4.54 -4.95
CA PRO A 11 13.30 -3.90 -3.71
C PRO A 11 12.76 -4.65 -2.51
N PRO A 12 13.43 -4.57 -1.40
CA PRO A 12 12.89 -5.18 -0.18
C PRO A 12 11.53 -4.61 0.15
N LEU A 13 10.70 -5.42 0.78
CA LEU A 13 9.35 -4.98 1.13
C LEU A 13 9.37 -3.75 2.02
N ALA A 14 10.37 -3.62 2.89
CA ALA A 14 10.45 -2.43 3.72
C ALA A 14 10.63 -1.18 2.87
N ASP A 15 11.41 -1.26 1.81
CA ASP A 15 11.59 -0.13 0.92
C ASP A 15 10.31 0.16 0.13
N VAL A 16 9.63 -0.88 -0.31
CA VAL A 16 8.37 -0.70 -1.02
C VAL A 16 7.36 -0.01 -0.10
N ARG A 17 7.30 -0.44 1.17
CA ARG A 17 6.41 0.19 2.12
C ARG A 17 6.72 1.67 2.27
N ASP A 18 7.99 2.01 2.43
CA ASP A 18 8.36 3.40 2.66
C ASP A 18 8.08 4.27 1.43
N ILE A 19 8.35 3.74 0.25
CA ILE A 19 8.07 4.46 -0.98
C ILE A 19 6.57 4.67 -1.13
N LEU A 20 5.79 3.64 -0.85
CA LEU A 20 4.35 3.73 -1.00
C LEU A 20 3.76 4.73 -0.01
N ILE A 21 4.20 4.70 1.23
CA ILE A 21 3.69 5.64 2.23
C ILE A 21 4.01 7.08 1.81
N ALA A 22 5.22 7.33 1.34
CA ALA A 22 5.58 8.67 0.89
C ALA A 22 4.71 9.09 -0.29
N HIS A 23 4.44 8.16 -1.19
CA HIS A 23 3.61 8.44 -2.36
C HIS A 23 2.17 8.79 -1.94
N LEU A 24 1.63 8.04 -0.99
CA LEU A 24 0.29 8.33 -0.51
C LEU A 24 0.22 9.70 0.16
N GLU A 25 1.23 10.03 0.94
CA GLU A 25 1.26 11.33 1.58
C GLU A 25 1.28 12.45 0.57
N GLN A 26 2.00 12.26 -0.53
CA GLN A 26 2.02 13.25 -1.59
C GLN A 26 0.67 13.39 -2.27
N LEU A 27 0.00 12.28 -2.50
CA LEU A 27 -1.33 12.31 -3.11
C LEU A 27 -2.32 13.03 -2.21
N HIS A 28 -2.26 12.76 -0.91
CA HIS A 28 -3.15 13.43 0.03
C HIS A 28 -2.87 14.91 0.08
N ALA A 29 -1.60 15.29 0.07
CA ALA A 29 -1.26 16.70 0.15
C ALA A 29 -1.63 17.45 -1.12
N PHE A 30 -1.45 16.80 -2.27
CA PHE A 30 -1.69 17.48 -3.54
C PHE A 30 -3.17 17.59 -3.88
N TYR A 31 -3.91 16.52 -3.67
CA TYR A 31 -5.31 16.51 -4.07
C TYR A 31 -6.28 16.79 -2.93
N GLY A 32 -5.79 16.86 -1.71
CA GLY A 32 -6.67 17.01 -0.57
C GLY A 32 -7.11 15.65 -0.06
N GLU A 33 -7.74 15.63 1.10
CA GLU A 33 -8.00 14.35 1.74
C GLU A 33 -8.96 13.49 0.95
N LEU A 34 -10.12 14.01 0.63
CA LEU A 34 -11.09 13.16 -0.03
C LEU A 34 -10.65 12.71 -1.41
N PRO A 35 -10.29 13.59 -2.33
CA PRO A 35 -9.86 13.14 -3.64
C PRO A 35 -8.57 12.35 -3.58
N GLY A 36 -7.66 12.72 -2.68
CA GLY A 36 -6.40 12.01 -2.56
C GLY A 36 -6.59 10.58 -2.11
N VAL A 37 -7.48 10.36 -1.15
CA VAL A 37 -7.78 9.00 -0.70
C VAL A 37 -8.36 8.17 -1.83
N ARG A 38 -9.23 8.75 -2.64
CA ARG A 38 -9.81 8.02 -3.75
C ARG A 38 -8.77 7.64 -4.79
N ILE A 39 -7.92 8.57 -5.15
CA ILE A 39 -6.89 8.31 -6.15
C ILE A 39 -5.92 7.27 -5.62
N ALA A 40 -5.59 7.35 -4.34
CA ALA A 40 -4.66 6.43 -3.73
C ALA A 40 -5.16 4.99 -3.76
N ARG A 41 -6.47 4.78 -3.75
CA ARG A 41 -7.00 3.42 -3.79
C ARG A 41 -6.53 2.66 -5.02
N LYS A 42 -6.44 3.34 -6.16
CA LYS A 42 -5.98 2.70 -7.37
C LYS A 42 -4.50 2.32 -7.25
N HIS A 43 -3.71 3.22 -6.71
CA HIS A 43 -2.29 2.94 -6.54
C HIS A 43 -2.08 1.80 -5.55
N LEU A 44 -2.88 1.76 -4.48
CA LEU A 44 -2.77 0.67 -3.52
C LEU A 44 -3.10 -0.67 -4.14
N GLY A 45 -4.06 -0.69 -5.05
CA GLY A 45 -4.38 -1.93 -5.75
C GLY A 45 -3.19 -2.44 -6.55
N TRP A 46 -2.47 -1.54 -7.19
CA TRP A 46 -1.29 -1.95 -7.93
C TRP A 46 -0.19 -2.46 -7.02
N TYR A 47 0.10 -1.74 -5.93
CA TYR A 47 1.18 -2.13 -5.04
C TYR A 47 0.89 -3.45 -4.33
N ALA A 48 -0.38 -3.75 -4.10
CA ALA A 48 -0.73 -5.00 -3.40
C ALA A 48 -0.91 -6.17 -4.33
N LYS A 49 -0.93 -5.93 -5.65
CA LYS A 49 -1.21 -6.99 -6.59
C LYS A 49 -0.24 -8.14 -6.39
N HIS A 50 -0.76 -9.33 -6.37
CA HIS A 50 0.04 -10.55 -6.23
C HIS A 50 0.71 -10.73 -4.86
N ARG A 51 0.40 -9.89 -3.89
CA ARG A 51 0.94 -10.09 -2.57
C ARG A 51 -0.07 -10.85 -1.73
N PRO A 52 0.40 -11.53 -0.67
CA PRO A 52 -0.50 -12.31 0.17
C PRO A 52 -1.63 -11.47 0.74
N GLU A 53 -2.81 -12.04 0.78
CA GLU A 53 -3.98 -11.39 1.36
C GLU A 53 -4.35 -10.05 0.70
N ASN A 54 -3.94 -9.86 -0.53
CA ASN A 54 -4.16 -8.56 -1.16
C ASN A 54 -5.64 -8.23 -1.33
N MET A 55 -6.48 -9.25 -1.55
CA MET A 55 -7.89 -8.96 -1.71
C MET A 55 -8.54 -8.50 -0.42
N ALA A 56 -8.15 -9.11 0.70
CA ALA A 56 -8.66 -8.68 1.99
C ALA A 56 -8.15 -7.29 2.33
N PHE A 57 -6.89 -7.02 2.03
CA PHE A 57 -6.33 -5.69 2.27
C PHE A 57 -7.08 -4.64 1.47
N ARG A 58 -7.32 -4.91 0.18
CA ARG A 58 -8.00 -3.95 -0.67
C ARG A 58 -9.42 -3.69 -0.17
N ALA A 59 -10.10 -4.73 0.29
CA ALA A 59 -11.45 -4.55 0.81
C ALA A 59 -11.46 -3.65 2.04
N VAL A 60 -10.47 -3.82 2.91
CA VAL A 60 -10.41 -3.02 4.11
C VAL A 60 -9.97 -1.58 3.81
N VAL A 61 -8.92 -1.43 3.02
CA VAL A 61 -8.38 -0.09 2.79
C VAL A 61 -9.33 0.74 1.91
N ASN A 62 -10.12 0.10 1.08
CA ASN A 62 -11.06 0.84 0.24
C ASN A 62 -12.19 1.45 1.05
N ARG A 63 -12.36 1.03 2.31
CA ARG A 63 -13.34 1.65 3.17
C ARG A 63 -12.78 2.83 3.92
N ALA A 64 -11.48 3.03 3.88
CA ALA A 64 -10.88 4.16 4.59
C ALA A 64 -11.39 5.45 3.99
N GLN A 65 -11.78 6.37 4.83
CA GLN A 65 -12.31 7.64 4.37
C GLN A 65 -11.42 8.80 4.76
N THR A 66 -10.40 8.58 5.54
CA THR A 66 -9.47 9.63 5.90
C THR A 66 -8.06 9.23 5.50
N ALA A 67 -7.22 10.24 5.30
CA ALA A 67 -5.84 10.01 4.95
C ALA A 67 -5.12 9.22 6.04
N ASP A 68 -5.36 9.58 7.30
CA ASP A 68 -4.70 8.88 8.40
C ASP A 68 -5.07 7.41 8.44
N GLU A 69 -6.33 7.12 8.25
CA GLU A 69 -6.79 5.74 8.26
C GLU A 69 -6.17 4.95 7.11
N GLN A 70 -6.15 5.55 5.94
CA GLN A 70 -5.57 4.89 4.78
C GLN A 70 -4.09 4.61 4.98
N LEU A 71 -3.36 5.57 5.53
CA LEU A 71 -1.93 5.38 5.79
C LEU A 71 -1.70 4.30 6.85
N ARG A 72 -2.50 4.31 7.90
CA ARG A 72 -2.34 3.33 8.97
C ARG A 72 -2.59 1.91 8.46
N LEU A 73 -3.67 1.73 7.74
CA LEU A 73 -4.00 0.40 7.21
C LEU A 73 -2.94 -0.10 6.24
N THR A 74 -2.42 0.80 5.41
CA THR A 74 -1.40 0.44 4.46
C THR A 74 -0.11 0.07 5.17
N ARG A 75 0.28 0.85 6.16
CA ARG A 75 1.51 0.57 6.90
C ARG A 75 1.39 -0.75 7.64
N ASP A 76 0.25 -1.00 8.26
CA ASP A 76 0.06 -2.25 9.00
C ASP A 76 0.16 -3.46 8.09
N TYR A 77 -0.43 -3.37 6.91
CA TYR A 77 -0.39 -4.47 5.97
C TYR A 77 1.06 -4.77 5.54
N PHE A 78 1.78 -3.73 5.15
CA PHE A 78 3.14 -3.95 4.68
C PHE A 78 4.10 -4.29 5.83
N ASP A 79 3.85 -3.80 7.03
CA ASP A 79 4.65 -4.19 8.18
C ASP A 79 4.50 -5.68 8.45
N ALA A 80 3.30 -6.22 8.31
CA ALA A 80 3.10 -7.65 8.49
C ALA A 80 3.84 -8.44 7.42
N LEU A 81 3.82 -7.96 6.18
CA LEU A 81 4.55 -8.63 5.12
C LEU A 81 6.05 -8.60 5.37
N VAL A 82 6.56 -7.47 5.84
CA VAL A 82 7.98 -7.35 6.13
C VAL A 82 8.36 -8.32 7.24
N ALA A 83 7.50 -8.47 8.23
CA ALA A 83 7.77 -9.37 9.34
C ALA A 83 7.60 -10.83 8.97
N GLY A 84 7.03 -11.11 7.81
CA GLY A 84 6.85 -12.49 7.40
C GLY A 84 5.66 -13.17 8.03
N VAL A 85 4.71 -12.39 8.54
CA VAL A 85 3.51 -12.99 9.13
C VAL A 85 2.32 -12.63 8.30
N SER A 86 1.26 -13.40 8.43
CA SER A 86 0.04 -13.10 7.70
C SER A 86 -0.56 -11.80 8.21
N PRO A 87 -0.91 -10.91 7.33
CA PRO A 87 -1.56 -9.67 7.75
C PRO A 87 -2.88 -9.96 8.43
N GLU A 88 -3.07 -9.33 9.63
CA GLU A 88 -4.27 -9.56 10.30
C GLU A 88 -5.15 -8.48 10.02
N LEU A 89 -5.97 -8.56 9.10
CA LEU A 89 -6.83 -7.47 8.75
C LEU A 89 -8.15 -7.55 9.41
N ALA A 90 -8.22 -8.20 10.26
CA ALA A 90 -9.35 -8.36 10.88
C ALA A 90 -10.27 -7.55 11.02
N ALA A 91 -10.61 -7.54 11.46
CA ALA A 91 -11.41 -6.81 11.77
C ALA A 91 -11.99 -6.25 11.25
N ALA A 92 -11.66 -6.31 10.81
CA ALA A 92 -12.22 -5.66 10.22
C ALA A 92 -13.25 -5.64 10.49
#